data_2738f20a91a30ec4b19a9b2459a11d5a
#
_entry.id   2738f20a91a30ec4b19a9b2459a11d5a
#
_cell.length_a   1.000
_cell.length_b   1.000
_cell.length_c   1.000
_cell.angle_alpha   90.00
_cell.angle_beta   90.00
_cell.angle_gamma   90.00
#
_symmetry.space_group_name_H-M   'P 1'
#
loop_
_entity.id
_entity.type
_entity.pdbx_description
1 polymer ?
#
loop_
_entity_poly.entity_id
_entity_poly.type
_entity_poly.pdbx_seq_one_letter_code
_entity_poly.pdbx_strand_id
1 'polypeptide(L)'
;MFKTRKNRILEYADLAPLAYLHIALNGNNVQSYVKHLLIDEMQDYSPIQYKVIQKLYPCRKTILGDASQSVNPYGSSTAAMIQKAFTTGEVMKLCKSYRSTFEITSLAQKIQANNELEPIMRHGEQPEIFPFKNAEEETTGIVNLVSDFRNSGYTSLGIICKTETQAKALAQKLQVHTDNISLLSSQSSAYTKGIVVTSAHMAKGLEFDEVIVPQADNQNYH
;
A
#
# COMPACT_ATOMS: atom_id res chain seq x y z
N MET A 1 -2.05 10.38 24.98
CA MET A 1 -3.45 10.79 25.27
C MET A 1 -3.57 12.10 26.10
N PHE A 2 -2.77 12.37 27.10
CA PHE A 2 -2.92 13.59 27.92
C PHE A 2 -2.42 14.91 27.28
N LYS A 3 -1.43 14.87 26.36
CA LYS A 3 -0.92 16.07 25.65
C LYS A 3 -1.89 16.62 24.60
N THR A 4 -2.63 15.75 23.93
CA THR A 4 -3.58 16.11 22.87
C THR A 4 -4.84 16.81 23.38
N ARG A 5 -5.30 16.46 24.60
CA ARG A 5 -6.45 17.16 25.24
C ARG A 5 -6.22 18.64 25.47
N LYS A 6 -4.98 19.04 25.78
CA LYS A 6 -4.64 20.47 26.04
C LYS A 6 -4.71 21.33 24.78
N ASN A 7 -4.47 20.74 23.61
CA ASN A 7 -4.41 21.47 22.33
C ASN A 7 -5.68 21.29 21.47
N ARG A 8 -6.71 20.60 21.94
CA ARG A 8 -7.92 20.23 21.17
C ARG A 8 -7.61 19.51 19.83
N ILE A 9 -6.50 18.79 19.78
CA ILE A 9 -6.08 18.01 18.63
C ILE A 9 -6.41 16.55 18.90
N LEU A 10 -7.01 15.87 17.91
CA LEU A 10 -7.24 14.42 17.92
C LEU A 10 -6.18 13.76 17.04
N GLU A 11 -5.65 12.65 17.50
CA GLU A 11 -4.83 11.78 16.66
C GLU A 11 -5.74 10.94 15.73
N TYR A 12 -5.25 10.62 14.55
CA TYR A 12 -6.01 9.81 13.60
C TYR A 12 -6.50 8.48 14.22
N ALA A 13 -5.66 7.86 15.05
CA ALA A 13 -5.98 6.62 15.75
C ALA A 13 -7.16 6.74 16.73
N ASP A 14 -7.46 7.94 17.23
CA ASP A 14 -8.57 8.21 18.17
C ASP A 14 -9.92 8.35 17.45
N LEU A 15 -9.94 8.61 16.14
CA LEU A 15 -11.16 8.95 15.41
C LEU A 15 -12.17 7.81 15.42
N ALA A 16 -11.77 6.60 15.10
CA ALA A 16 -12.67 5.45 15.04
C ALA A 16 -13.19 5.03 16.44
N PRO A 17 -12.37 4.94 17.50
CA PRO A 17 -12.85 4.75 18.86
C PRO A 17 -13.85 5.82 19.33
N LEU A 18 -13.58 7.07 19.03
CA LEU A 18 -14.49 8.18 19.39
C LEU A 18 -15.81 8.13 18.61
N ALA A 19 -15.75 7.84 17.32
CA ALA A 19 -16.95 7.64 16.49
C ALA A 19 -17.78 6.47 17.02
N TYR A 20 -17.15 5.36 17.38
CA TYR A 20 -17.84 4.21 17.97
C TYR A 20 -18.51 4.58 19.28
N LEU A 21 -17.81 5.28 20.17
CA LEU A 21 -18.33 5.73 21.45
C LEU A 21 -19.49 6.72 21.27
N HIS A 22 -19.36 7.68 20.36
CA HIS A 22 -20.41 8.63 20.03
C HIS A 22 -21.70 7.93 19.58
N ILE A 23 -21.58 6.96 18.65
CA ILE A 23 -22.71 6.17 18.17
C ILE A 23 -23.34 5.35 19.31
N ALA A 24 -22.52 4.82 20.23
CA ALA A 24 -23.02 4.02 21.34
C ALA A 24 -23.80 4.83 22.37
N LEU A 25 -23.41 6.09 22.61
CA LEU A 25 -24.02 6.98 23.61
C LEU A 25 -25.21 7.77 23.07
N ASN A 26 -25.12 8.27 21.84
CA ASN A 26 -26.09 9.20 21.27
C ASN A 26 -27.01 8.57 20.22
N GLY A 27 -26.86 7.27 19.97
CA GLY A 27 -27.50 6.60 18.84
C GLY A 27 -26.76 6.85 17.53
N ASN A 28 -27.23 6.24 16.46
CA ASN A 28 -26.61 6.32 15.15
C ASN A 28 -27.61 6.84 14.11
N ASN A 29 -27.13 7.71 13.24
CA ASN A 29 -27.80 8.02 11.99
C ASN A 29 -27.54 6.89 11.00
N VAL A 30 -28.34 5.83 11.11
CA VAL A 30 -28.26 4.67 10.23
C VAL A 30 -28.47 5.11 8.78
N GLN A 31 -27.53 4.75 7.91
CA GLN A 31 -27.60 5.06 6.48
C GLN A 31 -28.48 4.01 5.76
N SER A 32 -29.78 4.01 6.07
CA SER A 32 -30.72 2.99 5.59
C SER A 32 -31.02 3.07 4.10
N TYR A 33 -30.70 4.18 3.45
CA TYR A 33 -30.84 4.33 2.00
C TYR A 33 -29.76 3.54 1.22
N VAL A 34 -28.62 3.23 1.85
CA VAL A 34 -27.58 2.40 1.25
C VAL A 34 -28.06 0.95 1.26
N LYS A 35 -28.11 0.32 0.10
CA LYS A 35 -28.58 -1.08 -0.05
C LYS A 35 -27.45 -2.09 -0.08
N HIS A 36 -26.28 -1.66 -0.54
CA HIS A 36 -25.06 -2.47 -0.59
C HIS A 36 -23.85 -1.58 -0.37
N LEU A 37 -22.94 -1.98 0.51
CA LEU A 37 -21.68 -1.30 0.78
C LEU A 37 -20.53 -2.16 0.25
N LEU A 38 -19.70 -1.56 -0.60
CA LEU A 38 -18.46 -2.16 -1.06
C LEU A 38 -17.31 -1.55 -0.27
N ILE A 39 -16.46 -2.40 0.31
CA ILE A 39 -15.26 -2.00 1.04
C ILE A 39 -14.07 -2.63 0.32
N ASP A 40 -13.18 -1.81 -0.16
CA ASP A 40 -11.93 -2.25 -0.77
C ASP A 40 -10.75 -2.09 0.20
N GLU A 41 -9.64 -2.75 -0.08
CA GLU A 41 -8.42 -2.72 0.75
C GLU A 41 -8.70 -3.10 2.21
N MET A 42 -9.37 -4.22 2.41
CA MET A 42 -9.84 -4.69 3.72
C MET A 42 -8.79 -4.67 4.82
N GLN A 43 -7.54 -4.92 4.47
CA GLN A 43 -6.41 -5.03 5.38
C GLN A 43 -6.01 -3.69 6.02
N ASP A 44 -6.45 -2.56 5.45
CA ASP A 44 -6.12 -1.22 5.97
C ASP A 44 -7.07 -0.75 7.06
N TYR A 45 -8.19 -1.43 7.23
CA TYR A 45 -9.16 -1.08 8.27
C TYR A 45 -8.85 -1.80 9.59
N SER A 46 -8.90 -1.05 10.68
CA SER A 46 -8.82 -1.62 12.03
C SER A 46 -10.14 -2.30 12.44
N PRO A 47 -10.10 -3.23 13.40
CA PRO A 47 -11.32 -3.89 13.89
C PRO A 47 -12.39 -2.91 14.41
N ILE A 48 -11.97 -1.79 15.01
CA ILE A 48 -12.92 -0.78 15.51
C ILE A 48 -13.59 -0.01 14.37
N GLN A 49 -12.89 0.24 13.24
CA GLN A 49 -13.50 0.83 12.05
C GLN A 49 -14.58 -0.07 11.47
N TYR A 50 -14.35 -1.39 11.43
CA TYR A 50 -15.39 -2.34 11.02
C TYR A 50 -16.62 -2.32 11.94
N LYS A 51 -16.42 -2.16 13.25
CA LYS A 51 -17.53 -2.01 14.21
C LYS A 51 -18.34 -0.74 13.98
N VAL A 52 -17.68 0.36 13.63
CA VAL A 52 -18.35 1.62 13.25
C VAL A 52 -19.14 1.43 11.95
N ILE A 53 -18.53 0.85 10.92
CA ILE A 53 -19.16 0.57 9.63
C ILE A 53 -20.40 -0.33 9.81
N GLN A 54 -20.30 -1.37 10.64
CA GLN A 54 -21.42 -2.27 10.92
C GLN A 54 -22.60 -1.55 11.54
N LYS A 55 -22.36 -0.61 12.45
CA LYS A 55 -23.40 0.19 13.10
C LYS A 55 -24.05 1.20 12.15
N LEU A 56 -23.26 1.85 11.29
CA LEU A 56 -23.76 2.88 10.38
C LEU A 56 -24.47 2.31 9.16
N TYR A 57 -24.02 1.17 8.66
CA TYR A 57 -24.52 0.57 7.43
C TYR A 57 -25.08 -0.85 7.69
N PRO A 58 -26.36 -1.01 7.97
CA PRO A 58 -26.97 -2.33 8.22
C PRO A 58 -27.19 -3.17 6.94
N CYS A 59 -26.88 -2.61 5.76
CA CYS A 59 -27.04 -3.23 4.46
C CYS A 59 -26.08 -4.42 4.22
N ARG A 60 -26.28 -5.12 3.10
CA ARG A 60 -25.33 -6.13 2.60
C ARG A 60 -23.98 -5.48 2.33
N LYS A 61 -22.90 -6.25 2.53
CA LYS A 61 -21.53 -5.79 2.33
C LYS A 61 -20.74 -6.77 1.49
N THR A 62 -19.91 -6.24 0.60
CA THR A 62 -18.83 -6.97 -0.06
C THR A 62 -17.52 -6.34 0.40
N ILE A 63 -16.62 -7.15 0.95
CA ILE A 63 -15.35 -6.71 1.50
C ILE A 63 -14.25 -7.37 0.70
N LEU A 64 -13.42 -6.57 0.05
CA LEU A 64 -12.35 -6.99 -0.84
C LEU A 64 -10.99 -6.59 -0.25
N GLY A 65 -9.96 -7.34 -0.56
CA GLY A 65 -8.60 -6.98 -0.22
C GLY A 65 -7.64 -8.17 -0.21
N ASP A 66 -6.38 -7.87 0.09
CA ASP A 66 -5.31 -8.85 0.18
C ASP A 66 -4.58 -8.69 1.52
N ALA A 67 -4.68 -9.71 2.36
CA ALA A 67 -4.04 -9.72 3.68
C ALA A 67 -2.50 -9.63 3.59
N SER A 68 -1.90 -10.06 2.47
CA SER A 68 -0.45 -10.00 2.25
C SER A 68 0.05 -8.58 1.91
N GLN A 69 -0.84 -7.66 1.56
CA GLN A 69 -0.51 -6.28 1.18
C GLN A 69 -0.76 -5.26 2.31
N SER A 70 -0.79 -5.69 3.55
CA SER A 70 -0.97 -4.77 4.68
C SER A 70 0.28 -3.94 4.90
N VAL A 71 0.14 -2.62 4.83
CA VAL A 71 1.16 -1.63 5.20
C VAL A 71 0.81 -0.89 6.49
N ASN A 72 -0.37 -1.16 7.06
CA ASN A 72 -0.86 -0.58 8.29
C ASN A 72 -0.70 -1.56 9.45
N PRO A 73 0.17 -1.29 10.44
CA PRO A 73 0.38 -2.19 11.58
C PRO A 73 -0.87 -2.38 12.45
N TYR A 74 -1.86 -1.51 12.35
CA TYR A 74 -3.13 -1.56 13.09
C TYR A 74 -4.29 -2.08 12.25
N GLY A 75 -4.05 -2.45 11.01
CA GLY A 75 -5.06 -2.99 10.09
C GLY A 75 -5.51 -4.40 10.48
N SER A 76 -6.59 -4.86 9.87
CA SER A 76 -7.08 -6.23 10.00
C SER A 76 -6.32 -7.12 9.02
N SER A 77 -5.31 -7.81 9.50
CA SER A 77 -4.39 -8.56 8.65
C SER A 77 -4.95 -9.88 8.10
N THR A 78 -6.13 -10.34 8.53
CA THR A 78 -6.69 -11.62 8.06
C THR A 78 -8.20 -11.58 7.89
N ALA A 79 -8.72 -12.37 6.92
CA ALA A 79 -10.15 -12.57 6.73
C ALA A 79 -10.84 -13.09 8.02
N ALA A 80 -10.15 -13.91 8.83
CA ALA A 80 -10.66 -14.42 10.09
C ALA A 80 -10.92 -13.32 11.13
N MET A 81 -10.09 -12.26 11.15
CA MET A 81 -10.32 -11.10 12.04
C MET A 81 -11.56 -10.30 11.59
N ILE A 82 -11.76 -10.19 10.29
CA ILE A 82 -12.93 -9.51 9.72
C ILE A 82 -14.21 -10.31 9.96
N GLN A 83 -14.15 -11.64 9.85
CA GLN A 83 -15.28 -12.52 10.18
C GLN A 83 -15.75 -12.39 11.63
N LYS A 84 -14.86 -12.07 12.56
CA LYS A 84 -15.28 -11.77 13.96
C LYS A 84 -16.18 -10.53 14.05
N ALA A 85 -16.04 -9.59 13.13
CA ALA A 85 -16.94 -8.43 13.04
C ALA A 85 -18.22 -8.75 12.24
N PHE A 86 -18.13 -9.63 11.24
CA PHE A 86 -19.23 -9.99 10.33
C PHE A 86 -19.46 -11.51 10.34
N THR A 87 -20.15 -11.98 11.38
CA THR A 87 -20.29 -13.43 11.69
C THR A 87 -21.11 -14.23 10.67
N THR A 88 -21.88 -13.57 9.82
CA THR A 88 -22.72 -14.21 8.79
C THR A 88 -22.11 -14.15 7.38
N GLY A 89 -20.89 -13.65 7.25
CA GLY A 89 -20.23 -13.50 5.95
C GLY A 89 -19.63 -14.81 5.44
N GLU A 90 -19.67 -15.00 4.13
CA GLU A 90 -18.94 -16.05 3.42
C GLU A 90 -17.59 -15.49 2.97
N VAL A 91 -16.54 -16.31 3.02
CA VAL A 91 -15.21 -15.96 2.53
C VAL A 91 -14.92 -16.69 1.25
N MET A 92 -14.63 -15.94 0.20
CA MET A 92 -14.13 -16.46 -1.07
C MET A 92 -12.66 -16.07 -1.25
N LYS A 93 -11.83 -17.01 -1.65
CA LYS A 93 -10.42 -16.76 -1.96
C LYS A 93 -10.21 -16.72 -3.46
N LEU A 94 -9.51 -15.69 -3.93
CA LEU A 94 -9.04 -15.57 -5.30
C LEU A 94 -7.54 -15.83 -5.30
N CYS A 95 -7.11 -16.99 -5.79
CA CYS A 95 -5.74 -17.44 -5.66
C CYS A 95 -4.86 -17.10 -6.87
N LYS A 96 -5.42 -16.57 -7.97
CA LYS A 96 -4.66 -16.25 -9.18
C LYS A 96 -4.26 -14.78 -9.23
N SER A 97 -2.96 -14.52 -9.43
CA SER A 97 -2.43 -13.18 -9.63
C SER A 97 -2.43 -12.84 -11.13
N TYR A 98 -3.22 -11.84 -11.52
CA TYR A 98 -3.30 -11.38 -12.92
C TYR A 98 -2.49 -10.11 -13.21
N ARG A 99 -2.07 -9.39 -12.17
CA ARG A 99 -1.38 -8.09 -12.30
C ARG A 99 0.07 -8.26 -12.70
N SER A 100 0.80 -9.11 -11.99
CA SER A 100 2.25 -9.31 -12.17
C SER A 100 2.57 -10.48 -13.10
N THR A 101 3.77 -10.48 -13.68
CA THR A 101 4.29 -11.59 -14.46
C THR A 101 4.61 -12.79 -13.55
N PHE A 102 4.80 -13.95 -14.16
CA PHE A 102 5.21 -15.17 -13.47
C PHE A 102 6.51 -14.94 -12.67
N GLU A 103 7.48 -14.27 -13.28
CA GLU A 103 8.80 -14.00 -12.70
C GLU A 103 8.72 -13.09 -11.47
N ILE A 104 7.96 -12.00 -11.56
CA ILE A 104 7.74 -11.07 -10.44
C ILE A 104 7.02 -11.78 -9.29
N THR A 105 5.96 -12.51 -9.60
CA THR A 105 5.20 -13.25 -8.57
C THR A 105 6.07 -14.31 -7.90
N SER A 106 6.90 -15.02 -8.68
CA SER A 106 7.83 -16.05 -8.18
C SER A 106 8.91 -15.44 -7.28
N LEU A 107 9.44 -14.24 -7.61
CA LEU A 107 10.37 -13.53 -6.74
C LEU A 107 9.69 -13.12 -5.43
N ALA A 108 8.49 -12.54 -5.50
CA ALA A 108 7.73 -12.12 -4.32
C ALA A 108 7.46 -13.31 -3.37
N GLN A 109 7.13 -14.49 -3.91
CA GLN A 109 6.93 -15.71 -3.12
C GLN A 109 8.20 -16.24 -2.45
N LYS A 110 9.39 -15.95 -3.01
CA LYS A 110 10.67 -16.28 -2.36
C LYS A 110 10.94 -15.37 -1.15
N ILE A 111 10.47 -14.13 -1.20
CA ILE A 111 10.62 -13.16 -0.10
C ILE A 111 9.59 -13.44 0.98
N GLN A 112 8.33 -13.60 0.60
CA GLN A 112 7.24 -13.93 1.51
C GLN A 112 6.43 -15.10 0.94
N ALA A 113 6.60 -16.26 1.54
CA ALA A 113 5.92 -17.48 1.10
C ALA A 113 4.39 -17.31 1.17
N ASN A 114 3.74 -17.48 0.03
CA ASN A 114 2.28 -17.54 -0.09
C ASN A 114 1.91 -18.73 -0.99
N ASN A 115 1.70 -19.88 -0.37
CA ASN A 115 1.41 -21.13 -1.08
C ASN A 115 0.00 -21.16 -1.71
N GLU A 116 -0.85 -20.22 -1.37
CA GLU A 116 -2.21 -20.13 -1.95
C GLU A 116 -2.22 -19.27 -3.22
N LEU A 117 -1.19 -18.47 -3.47
CA LEU A 117 -1.12 -17.60 -4.64
C LEU A 117 -0.55 -18.36 -5.84
N GLU A 118 -1.33 -18.46 -6.90
CA GLU A 118 -0.95 -19.07 -8.17
C GLU A 118 -0.57 -17.98 -9.18
N PRO A 119 0.70 -17.93 -9.64
CA PRO A 119 1.07 -17.03 -10.73
C PRO A 119 0.40 -17.50 -12.03
N ILE A 120 -0.03 -16.57 -12.86
CA ILE A 120 -0.48 -16.90 -14.22
C ILE A 120 0.73 -17.07 -15.12
N MET A 121 0.54 -17.80 -16.24
CA MET A 121 1.58 -18.05 -17.25
C MET A 121 1.78 -16.84 -18.19
N ARG A 122 1.79 -15.61 -17.62
CA ARG A 122 2.18 -14.40 -18.31
C ARG A 122 3.64 -14.13 -18.00
N HIS A 123 4.51 -14.36 -18.95
CA HIS A 123 5.94 -14.18 -18.79
C HIS A 123 6.38 -12.75 -19.11
N GLY A 124 7.44 -12.30 -18.45
CA GLY A 124 8.10 -11.02 -18.64
C GLY A 124 9.59 -11.14 -18.30
N GLU A 125 10.24 -10.01 -18.15
CA GLU A 125 11.64 -9.99 -17.78
C GLU A 125 11.85 -10.50 -16.35
N GLN A 126 13.02 -11.12 -16.10
CA GLN A 126 13.39 -11.56 -14.76
C GLN A 126 13.70 -10.34 -13.90
N PRO A 127 13.17 -10.28 -12.67
CA PRO A 127 13.61 -9.24 -11.72
C PRO A 127 15.09 -9.39 -11.41
N GLU A 128 15.83 -8.29 -11.46
CA GLU A 128 17.26 -8.26 -11.23
C GLU A 128 17.59 -7.64 -9.87
N ILE A 129 18.67 -8.11 -9.24
CA ILE A 129 19.19 -7.61 -7.97
C ILE A 129 20.57 -7.04 -8.22
N PHE A 130 20.73 -5.75 -8.01
CA PHE A 130 21.98 -5.00 -8.19
C PHE A 130 22.65 -4.74 -6.83
N PRO A 131 23.76 -5.41 -6.50
CA PRO A 131 24.50 -5.12 -5.27
C PRO A 131 25.36 -3.87 -5.42
N PHE A 132 25.25 -2.95 -4.47
CA PHE A 132 26.07 -1.74 -4.39
C PHE A 132 26.85 -1.71 -3.07
N LYS A 133 28.07 -1.14 -3.07
CA LYS A 133 28.91 -1.07 -1.88
C LYS A 133 28.51 0.06 -0.93
N ASN A 134 27.90 1.10 -1.46
CA ASN A 134 27.51 2.29 -0.71
C ASN A 134 26.36 3.04 -1.40
N ALA A 135 25.78 4.01 -0.69
CA ALA A 135 24.64 4.79 -1.17
C ALA A 135 24.94 5.69 -2.40
N GLU A 136 26.21 6.03 -2.65
CA GLU A 136 26.59 6.83 -3.83
C GLU A 136 26.61 5.96 -5.08
N GLU A 137 27.18 4.75 -4.98
CA GLU A 137 27.13 3.76 -6.05
C GLU A 137 25.69 3.35 -6.37
N GLU A 138 24.84 3.15 -5.35
CA GLU A 138 23.42 2.86 -5.55
C GLU A 138 22.72 4.01 -6.27
N THR A 139 22.94 5.27 -5.86
CA THR A 139 22.35 6.44 -6.52
C THR A 139 22.77 6.50 -7.99
N THR A 140 24.05 6.26 -8.30
CA THR A 140 24.57 6.23 -9.67
C THR A 140 23.92 5.08 -10.46
N GLY A 141 23.78 3.90 -9.86
CA GLY A 141 23.10 2.76 -10.45
C GLY A 141 21.64 3.08 -10.80
N ILE A 142 20.92 3.73 -9.89
CA ILE A 142 19.52 4.15 -10.14
C ILE A 142 19.45 5.17 -11.28
N VAL A 143 20.39 6.12 -11.38
CA VAL A 143 20.45 7.07 -12.50
C VAL A 143 20.63 6.35 -13.83
N ASN A 144 21.48 5.32 -13.88
CA ASN A 144 21.65 4.50 -15.09
C ASN A 144 20.36 3.76 -15.45
N LEU A 145 19.70 3.11 -14.48
CA LEU A 145 18.41 2.44 -14.70
C LEU A 145 17.32 3.41 -15.19
N VAL A 146 17.30 4.65 -14.66
CA VAL A 146 16.39 5.70 -15.15
C VAL A 146 16.71 6.06 -16.62
N SER A 147 17.99 6.08 -17.00
CA SER A 147 18.39 6.32 -18.38
C SER A 147 17.95 5.17 -19.31
N ASP A 148 18.10 3.92 -18.85
CA ASP A 148 17.67 2.74 -19.59
C ASP A 148 16.15 2.72 -19.76
N PHE A 149 15.39 3.03 -18.70
CA PHE A 149 13.93 3.22 -18.76
C PHE A 149 13.52 4.25 -19.82
N ARG A 150 14.21 5.39 -19.94
CA ARG A 150 13.91 6.42 -20.93
C ARG A 150 14.13 5.97 -22.38
N ASN A 151 15.02 5.00 -22.57
CA ASN A 151 15.28 4.39 -23.87
C ASN A 151 14.41 3.16 -24.12
N SER A 152 13.61 2.74 -23.14
CA SER A 152 12.66 1.64 -23.28
C SER A 152 11.33 2.10 -23.90
N GLY A 153 10.46 1.16 -24.19
CA GLY A 153 9.08 1.44 -24.64
C GLY A 153 8.10 1.73 -23.50
N TYR A 154 8.55 1.73 -22.23
CA TYR A 154 7.72 1.89 -21.05
C TYR A 154 7.39 3.37 -20.80
N THR A 155 6.30 3.63 -20.08
CA THR A 155 5.77 4.98 -19.86
C THR A 155 5.71 5.39 -18.40
N SER A 156 5.85 4.44 -17.49
CA SER A 156 5.78 4.67 -16.04
C SER A 156 6.83 3.88 -15.28
N LEU A 157 7.65 4.58 -14.48
CA LEU A 157 8.66 4.02 -13.59
C LEU A 157 8.36 4.42 -12.15
N GLY A 158 8.23 3.42 -11.27
CA GLY A 158 8.10 3.61 -9.83
C GLY A 158 9.41 3.35 -9.12
N ILE A 159 9.99 4.35 -8.44
CA ILE A 159 11.12 4.18 -7.52
C ILE A 159 10.54 4.18 -6.11
N ILE A 160 10.40 2.99 -5.52
CA ILE A 160 9.60 2.77 -4.32
C ILE A 160 10.49 2.54 -3.10
N CYS A 161 10.56 3.54 -2.23
CA CYS A 161 11.29 3.48 -0.96
C CYS A 161 10.40 2.92 0.16
N LYS A 162 10.99 2.39 1.22
CA LYS A 162 10.24 1.93 2.39
C LYS A 162 9.46 3.06 3.06
N THR A 163 10.09 4.21 3.25
CA THR A 163 9.52 5.37 3.97
C THR A 163 9.47 6.62 3.11
N GLU A 164 8.56 7.55 3.47
CA GLU A 164 8.47 8.86 2.80
C GLU A 164 9.74 9.70 2.98
N THR A 165 10.42 9.58 4.13
CA THR A 165 11.69 10.27 4.38
C THR A 165 12.79 9.81 3.41
N GLN A 166 12.89 8.48 3.19
CA GLN A 166 13.83 7.94 2.21
C GLN A 166 13.47 8.39 0.79
N ALA A 167 12.19 8.37 0.43
CA ALA A 167 11.72 8.82 -0.88
C ALA A 167 12.06 10.29 -1.14
N LYS A 168 11.86 11.18 -0.16
CA LYS A 168 12.22 12.60 -0.26
C LYS A 168 13.72 12.78 -0.44
N ALA A 169 14.54 12.10 0.36
CA ALA A 169 15.98 12.19 0.29
C ALA A 169 16.53 11.68 -1.06
N LEU A 170 16.00 10.55 -1.55
CA LEU A 170 16.40 9.99 -2.83
C LEU A 170 15.96 10.88 -4.01
N ALA A 171 14.73 11.38 -4.00
CA ALA A 171 14.24 12.27 -5.05
C ALA A 171 15.13 13.52 -5.19
N GLN A 172 15.54 14.14 -4.07
CA GLN A 172 16.44 15.30 -4.09
C GLN A 172 17.81 14.96 -4.71
N LYS A 173 18.36 13.78 -4.41
CA LYS A 173 19.62 13.34 -5.01
C LYS A 173 19.46 13.09 -6.51
N LEU A 174 18.42 12.39 -6.92
CA LEU A 174 18.22 12.05 -8.32
C LEU A 174 17.92 13.28 -9.18
N GLN A 175 17.21 14.29 -8.67
CA GLN A 175 16.92 15.55 -9.37
C GLN A 175 18.16 16.38 -9.73
N VAL A 176 19.29 16.15 -9.05
CA VAL A 176 20.59 16.77 -9.41
C VAL A 176 21.19 16.15 -10.67
N HIS A 177 20.88 14.87 -10.93
CA HIS A 177 21.52 14.08 -11.99
C HIS A 177 20.60 13.84 -13.18
N THR A 178 19.29 13.97 -12.99
CA THR A 178 18.31 13.65 -14.03
C THR A 178 17.02 14.46 -13.87
N ASP A 179 16.47 14.92 -15.00
CA ASP A 179 15.27 15.73 -15.04
C ASP A 179 13.97 14.89 -14.97
N ASN A 180 12.84 15.56 -14.82
CA ASN A 180 11.49 14.98 -14.91
C ASN A 180 11.23 13.82 -13.93
N ILE A 181 11.80 13.94 -12.70
CA ILE A 181 11.47 13.06 -11.60
C ILE A 181 10.44 13.73 -10.69
N SER A 182 9.33 13.07 -10.45
CA SER A 182 8.26 13.52 -9.57
C SER A 182 8.34 12.82 -8.21
N LEU A 183 8.21 13.59 -7.12
CA LEU A 183 8.03 13.02 -5.79
C LEU A 183 6.53 12.91 -5.49
N LEU A 184 6.05 11.71 -5.23
CA LEU A 184 4.70 11.47 -4.71
C LEU A 184 4.79 11.25 -3.19
N SER A 185 4.21 12.17 -2.43
CA SER A 185 4.21 12.18 -0.97
C SER A 185 2.81 12.43 -0.42
N SER A 186 2.64 12.34 0.89
CA SER A 186 1.38 12.65 1.59
C SER A 186 0.88 14.09 1.35
N GLN A 187 1.73 14.98 0.86
CA GLN A 187 1.40 16.38 0.55
C GLN A 187 1.10 16.62 -0.94
N SER A 188 1.27 15.61 -1.79
CA SER A 188 1.03 15.75 -3.22
C SER A 188 -0.47 15.83 -3.51
N SER A 189 -0.88 16.81 -4.31
CA SER A 189 -2.28 17.02 -4.69
C SER A 189 -2.72 16.21 -5.92
N ALA A 190 -1.75 15.70 -6.69
CA ALA A 190 -2.02 14.93 -7.90
C ALA A 190 -0.89 13.91 -8.17
N TYR A 191 -1.25 12.84 -8.86
CA TYR A 191 -0.32 11.88 -9.43
C TYR A 191 0.09 12.33 -10.83
N THR A 192 1.38 12.33 -11.13
CA THR A 192 1.92 12.63 -12.46
C THR A 192 2.52 11.36 -13.03
N LYS A 193 2.07 10.96 -14.23
CA LYS A 193 2.62 9.81 -14.95
C LYS A 193 4.09 10.07 -15.35
N GLY A 194 4.89 9.03 -15.44
CA GLY A 194 6.31 9.09 -15.77
C GLY A 194 7.18 8.48 -14.67
N ILE A 195 8.27 9.15 -14.32
CA ILE A 195 9.21 8.67 -13.28
C ILE A 195 8.78 9.24 -11.92
N VAL A 196 8.40 8.35 -11.02
CA VAL A 196 7.86 8.72 -9.70
C VAL A 196 8.69 8.08 -8.60
N VAL A 197 9.20 8.90 -7.69
CA VAL A 197 9.80 8.45 -6.43
C VAL A 197 8.75 8.53 -5.33
N THR A 198 8.54 7.46 -4.59
CA THR A 198 7.50 7.41 -3.57
C THR A 198 7.81 6.39 -2.47
N SER A 199 7.00 6.37 -1.42
CA SER A 199 7.07 5.34 -0.39
C SER A 199 6.14 4.17 -0.69
N ALA A 200 6.42 2.99 -0.13
CA ALA A 200 5.58 1.79 -0.27
C ALA A 200 4.12 2.05 0.13
N HIS A 201 3.88 2.86 1.18
CA HIS A 201 2.54 3.23 1.60
C HIS A 201 1.79 4.05 0.53
N MET A 202 2.46 5.00 -0.11
CA MET A 202 1.87 5.86 -1.15
C MET A 202 1.78 5.16 -2.51
N ALA A 203 2.64 4.18 -2.77
CA ALA A 203 2.63 3.37 -3.98
C ALA A 203 1.47 2.36 -4.01
N LYS A 204 0.88 2.07 -2.84
CA LYS A 204 -0.20 1.09 -2.75
C LYS A 204 -1.37 1.45 -3.66
N GLY A 205 -1.81 0.50 -4.48
CA GLY A 205 -2.86 0.71 -5.48
C GLY A 205 -2.40 1.35 -6.79
N LEU A 206 -1.13 1.81 -6.88
CA LEU A 206 -0.55 2.26 -8.14
C LEU A 206 0.02 1.09 -8.95
N GLU A 207 0.14 1.31 -10.24
CA GLU A 207 0.71 0.36 -11.20
C GLU A 207 1.77 1.08 -12.03
N PHE A 208 2.91 0.43 -12.24
CA PHE A 208 4.02 0.92 -13.03
C PHE A 208 4.44 -0.14 -14.04
N ASP A 209 4.94 0.29 -15.19
CA ASP A 209 5.50 -0.62 -16.19
C ASP A 209 6.83 -1.21 -15.68
N GLU A 210 7.59 -0.42 -14.92
CA GLU A 210 8.85 -0.81 -14.31
C GLU A 210 8.94 -0.30 -12.87
N VAL A 211 9.58 -1.06 -11.98
CA VAL A 211 9.74 -0.73 -10.56
C VAL A 211 11.17 -0.93 -10.10
N ILE A 212 11.71 0.08 -9.42
CA ILE A 212 12.99 0.01 -8.71
C ILE A 212 12.71 0.07 -7.20
N VAL A 213 13.23 -0.87 -6.43
CA VAL A 213 13.17 -0.88 -4.96
C VAL A 213 14.56 -0.61 -4.40
N PRO A 214 14.89 0.63 -4.05
CA PRO A 214 16.20 0.98 -3.49
C PRO A 214 16.33 0.52 -2.04
N GLN A 215 17.57 0.36 -1.57
CA GLN A 215 17.91 -0.01 -0.19
C GLN A 215 17.21 -1.29 0.27
N ALA A 216 17.11 -2.29 -0.64
CA ALA A 216 16.51 -3.60 -0.35
C ALA A 216 17.48 -4.48 0.45
N ASP A 217 17.79 -4.08 1.66
CA ASP A 217 18.76 -4.71 2.56
C ASP A 217 18.14 -5.09 3.92
N ASN A 218 18.90 -5.83 4.74
CA ASN A 218 18.46 -6.27 6.06
C ASN A 218 18.35 -5.13 7.10
N GLN A 219 18.82 -3.93 6.83
CA GLN A 219 18.66 -2.77 7.72
C GLN A 219 17.27 -2.14 7.51
N ASN A 220 16.76 -2.22 6.30
CA ASN A 220 15.49 -1.64 5.92
C ASN A 220 14.34 -2.66 5.91
N TYR A 221 14.59 -3.91 5.56
CA TYR A 221 13.57 -4.95 5.43
C TYR A 221 13.98 -6.18 6.26
N HIS A 222 13.23 -6.46 7.35
CA HIS A 222 13.43 -7.61 8.23
C HIS A 222 12.27 -8.56 8.11
#